data_856cb6e38f1f3470d66b565ecc3628e8
#
_entry.id   856cb6e38f1f3470d66b565ecc3628e8
#
_cell.length_a   1.000
_cell.length_b   1.000
_cell.length_c   1.000
_cell.angle_alpha   90.00
_cell.angle_beta   90.00
_cell.angle_gamma   90.00
#
_symmetry.space_group_name_H-M   'P 1'
#
loop_
_entity.id
_entity.type
_entity.pdbx_description
1 polymer ?
#
loop_
_entity_poly.entity_id
_entity_poly.type
_entity_poly.pdbx_seq_one_letter_code
_entity_poly.pdbx_strand_id
1 'polypeptide(L)'
;MNRKLVLALSLATGVVTVAAAGPIEDQIRYRQSAYSFISWNTGKIKKQVVDQPDSFNKDQVIAAANAIAGVANSGLGALYGAGTDKGTGFRPTQLKPEFFEKPEEAKKLGLAFNEAANELARVAQTGDRDAIKTQFGKLSETCKNCHNNFRQRD
;
A
#
# COMPACT_ATOMS: atom_id res chain seq x y z
N MET A 1 72.08 2.11 0.74
CA MET A 1 70.98 3.10 0.61
C MET A 1 69.64 2.32 0.45
N ASN A 2 68.96 2.04 1.58
CA ASN A 2 67.73 1.24 1.60
C ASN A 2 66.52 2.17 1.69
N ARG A 3 65.77 2.29 0.56
CA ARG A 3 64.46 3.00 0.52
C ARG A 3 63.37 2.02 0.98
N LYS A 4 62.84 2.21 2.19
CA LYS A 4 61.67 1.50 2.69
C LYS A 4 60.44 2.16 2.06
N LEU A 5 59.74 1.38 1.22
CA LEU A 5 58.47 1.75 0.64
C LEU A 5 57.38 1.51 1.71
N VAL A 6 56.76 2.58 2.21
CA VAL A 6 55.63 2.51 3.12
C VAL A 6 54.39 2.51 2.24
N LEU A 7 53.68 1.35 2.14
CA LEU A 7 52.38 1.26 1.50
C LEU A 7 51.34 1.77 2.50
N ALA A 8 50.74 2.94 2.20
CA ALA A 8 49.61 3.46 2.94
C ALA A 8 48.33 2.75 2.43
N LEU A 9 47.75 1.89 3.26
CA LEU A 9 46.47 1.23 2.99
C LEU A 9 45.33 2.19 3.36
N SER A 10 44.75 2.85 2.36
CA SER A 10 43.61 3.73 2.54
C SER A 10 42.35 2.86 2.76
N LEU A 11 41.82 2.80 3.97
CA LEU A 11 40.51 2.25 4.27
C LEU A 11 39.44 3.19 3.68
N ALA A 12 38.86 2.83 2.55
CA ALA A 12 37.66 3.49 2.04
C ALA A 12 36.47 3.03 2.88
N THR A 13 36.04 3.84 3.85
CA THR A 13 34.75 3.65 4.53
C THR A 13 33.63 3.94 3.55
N GLY A 14 33.06 2.88 2.97
CA GLY A 14 31.84 2.99 2.15
C GLY A 14 30.69 3.47 3.03
N VAL A 15 30.26 4.71 2.84
CA VAL A 15 28.99 5.21 3.38
C VAL A 15 27.88 4.46 2.65
N VAL A 16 27.25 3.48 3.33
CA VAL A 16 26.02 2.87 2.86
C VAL A 16 24.93 3.95 2.99
N THR A 17 24.67 4.66 1.91
CA THR A 17 23.49 5.52 1.81
C THR A 17 22.29 4.59 1.75
N VAL A 18 21.54 4.45 2.86
CA VAL A 18 20.19 3.95 2.83
C VAL A 18 19.44 4.85 1.86
N ALA A 19 19.00 4.29 0.73
CA ALA A 19 18.18 5.04 -0.22
C ALA A 19 16.92 5.49 0.54
N ALA A 20 16.90 6.77 0.92
CA ALA A 20 15.72 7.40 1.48
C ALA A 20 14.59 7.24 0.44
N ALA A 21 13.39 6.85 0.89
CA ALA A 21 12.20 6.99 0.06
C ALA A 21 12.26 8.38 -0.58
N GLY A 22 12.04 8.47 -1.91
CA GLY A 22 12.27 9.69 -2.71
C GLY A 22 11.64 10.96 -2.13
N PRO A 23 11.71 12.10 -2.83
CA PRO A 23 11.14 13.36 -2.37
C PRO A 23 9.70 13.18 -1.85
N ILE A 24 9.27 14.02 -0.91
CA ILE A 24 7.93 13.95 -0.28
C ILE A 24 6.82 13.87 -1.34
N GLU A 25 6.92 14.67 -2.39
CA GLU A 25 5.97 14.72 -3.50
C GLU A 25 5.89 13.40 -4.25
N ASP A 26 7.01 12.71 -4.45
CA ASP A 26 7.04 11.40 -5.10
C ASP A 26 6.39 10.33 -4.24
N GLN A 27 6.65 10.33 -2.93
CA GLN A 27 5.96 9.41 -2.01
C GLN A 27 4.46 9.62 -2.05
N ILE A 28 3.99 10.88 -2.01
CA ILE A 28 2.56 11.20 -2.12
C ILE A 28 2.01 10.74 -3.47
N ARG A 29 2.71 10.98 -4.58
CA ARG A 29 2.32 10.60 -5.93
C ARG A 29 2.17 9.09 -6.08
N TYR A 30 3.18 8.32 -5.67
CA TYR A 30 3.15 6.87 -5.75
C TYR A 30 2.10 6.25 -4.82
N ARG A 31 1.92 6.80 -3.62
CA ARG A 31 0.83 6.42 -2.73
C ARG A 31 -0.54 6.64 -3.37
N GLN A 32 -0.77 7.79 -4.00
CA GLN A 32 -2.01 8.09 -4.73
C GLN A 32 -2.23 7.14 -5.91
N SER A 33 -1.18 6.80 -6.67
CA SER A 33 -1.24 5.82 -7.76
C SER A 33 -1.63 4.44 -7.25
N ALA A 34 -0.99 3.97 -6.17
CA ALA A 34 -1.25 2.67 -5.57
C ALA A 34 -2.72 2.55 -5.13
N TYR A 35 -3.24 3.53 -4.40
CA TYR A 35 -4.64 3.51 -3.97
C TYR A 35 -5.63 3.74 -5.11
N SER A 36 -5.27 4.46 -6.17
CA SER A 36 -6.10 4.56 -7.38
C SER A 36 -6.23 3.20 -8.06
N PHE A 37 -5.14 2.43 -8.14
CA PHE A 37 -5.17 1.10 -8.73
C PHE A 37 -5.91 0.08 -7.86
N ILE A 38 -5.77 0.16 -6.54
CA ILE A 38 -6.58 -0.62 -5.58
C ILE A 38 -8.05 -0.30 -5.79
N SER A 39 -8.43 0.99 -5.84
CA SER A 39 -9.82 1.43 -6.03
C SER A 39 -10.43 0.91 -7.33
N TRP A 40 -9.68 0.94 -8.42
CA TRP A 40 -10.11 0.37 -9.70
C TRP A 40 -10.44 -1.13 -9.58
N ASN A 41 -9.57 -1.90 -8.94
CA ASN A 41 -9.76 -3.34 -8.79
C ASN A 41 -10.86 -3.69 -7.77
N THR A 42 -11.01 -2.92 -6.69
CA THR A 42 -12.14 -3.07 -5.76
C THR A 42 -13.47 -2.78 -6.46
N GLY A 43 -13.51 -1.77 -7.34
CA GLY A 43 -14.70 -1.47 -8.16
C GLY A 43 -15.10 -2.62 -9.06
N LYS A 44 -14.13 -3.31 -9.70
CA LYS A 44 -14.41 -4.51 -10.51
C LYS A 44 -15.02 -5.65 -9.69
N ILE A 45 -14.45 -5.92 -8.51
CA ILE A 45 -14.97 -6.98 -7.63
C ILE A 45 -16.38 -6.60 -7.15
N LYS A 46 -16.53 -5.37 -6.62
CA LYS A 46 -17.83 -4.87 -6.14
C LYS A 46 -18.93 -5.04 -7.19
N LYS A 47 -18.66 -4.63 -8.43
CA LYS A 47 -19.61 -4.75 -9.52
C LYS A 47 -20.10 -6.18 -9.68
N GLN A 48 -19.20 -7.17 -9.60
CA GLN A 48 -19.51 -8.56 -9.91
C GLN A 48 -20.04 -9.38 -8.74
N VAL A 49 -19.76 -8.99 -7.50
CA VAL A 49 -20.22 -9.75 -6.33
C VAL A 49 -21.32 -9.04 -5.53
N VAL A 50 -21.53 -7.73 -5.77
CA VAL A 50 -22.53 -6.93 -5.04
C VAL A 50 -23.56 -6.34 -5.98
N ASP A 51 -23.14 -5.52 -6.96
CA ASP A 51 -24.05 -4.66 -7.73
C ASP A 51 -24.72 -5.42 -8.88
N GLN A 52 -24.00 -6.32 -9.56
CA GLN A 52 -24.45 -7.07 -10.73
C GLN A 52 -23.97 -8.54 -10.66
N PRO A 53 -24.51 -9.36 -9.74
CA PRO A 53 -24.02 -10.72 -9.49
C PRO A 53 -24.07 -11.64 -10.72
N ASP A 54 -24.96 -11.37 -11.66
CA ASP A 54 -25.09 -12.13 -12.91
C ASP A 54 -23.92 -11.90 -13.87
N SER A 55 -23.13 -10.83 -13.64
CA SER A 55 -21.90 -10.54 -14.40
C SER A 55 -20.66 -11.22 -13.83
N PHE A 56 -20.80 -12.14 -12.86
CA PHE A 56 -19.66 -12.76 -12.18
C PHE A 56 -18.78 -13.54 -13.16
N ASN A 57 -17.52 -13.17 -13.19
CA ASN A 57 -16.47 -13.84 -13.93
C ASN A 57 -15.31 -14.14 -12.97
N LYS A 58 -15.14 -15.42 -12.66
CA LYS A 58 -14.15 -15.91 -11.71
C LYS A 58 -12.74 -15.38 -12.01
N ASP A 59 -12.30 -15.48 -13.26
CA ASP A 59 -10.93 -15.14 -13.64
C ASP A 59 -10.65 -13.63 -13.49
N GLN A 60 -11.64 -12.80 -13.83
CA GLN A 60 -11.53 -11.35 -13.64
C GLN A 60 -11.48 -10.97 -12.15
N VAL A 61 -12.25 -11.66 -11.32
CA VAL A 61 -12.26 -11.42 -9.86
C VAL A 61 -10.95 -11.90 -9.24
N ILE A 62 -10.42 -13.05 -9.64
CA ILE A 62 -9.09 -13.54 -9.22
C ILE A 62 -8.02 -12.52 -9.59
N ALA A 63 -7.98 -12.07 -10.85
CA ALA A 63 -7.00 -11.10 -11.31
C ALA A 63 -7.07 -9.78 -10.52
N ALA A 64 -8.29 -9.27 -10.24
CA ALA A 64 -8.49 -8.06 -9.47
C ALA A 64 -8.06 -8.23 -8.00
N ALA A 65 -8.39 -9.36 -7.37
CA ALA A 65 -7.99 -9.66 -6.00
C ALA A 65 -6.47 -9.81 -5.85
N ASN A 66 -5.82 -10.50 -6.80
CA ASN A 66 -4.36 -10.63 -6.85
C ASN A 66 -3.67 -9.26 -7.04
N ALA A 67 -4.24 -8.38 -7.87
CA ALA A 67 -3.72 -7.03 -8.05
C ALA A 67 -3.77 -6.21 -6.75
N ILE A 68 -4.87 -6.29 -6.00
CA ILE A 68 -5.00 -5.64 -4.70
C ILE A 68 -3.97 -6.20 -3.70
N ALA A 69 -3.85 -7.52 -3.60
CA ALA A 69 -2.87 -8.18 -2.72
C ALA A 69 -1.43 -7.84 -3.11
N GLY A 70 -1.11 -7.81 -4.41
CA GLY A 70 0.20 -7.41 -4.92
C GLY A 70 0.58 -6.00 -4.49
N VAL A 71 -0.33 -5.04 -4.61
CA VAL A 71 -0.09 -3.67 -4.14
C VAL A 71 -0.01 -3.61 -2.61
N ALA A 72 -0.86 -4.32 -1.88
CA ALA A 72 -0.79 -4.38 -0.41
C ALA A 72 0.57 -4.91 0.08
N ASN A 73 1.16 -5.86 -0.64
CA ASN A 73 2.46 -6.48 -0.32
C ASN A 73 3.67 -5.70 -0.89
N SER A 74 3.46 -4.61 -1.63
CA SER A 74 4.56 -3.85 -2.28
C SER A 74 5.37 -2.94 -1.34
N GLY A 75 5.10 -2.96 -0.05
CA GLY A 75 5.78 -2.07 0.90
C GLY A 75 5.16 -0.66 0.97
N LEU A 76 3.85 -0.53 0.80
CA LEU A 76 3.13 0.75 0.85
C LEU A 76 3.50 1.64 2.06
N GLY A 77 3.87 1.05 3.19
CA GLY A 77 4.29 1.78 4.39
C GLY A 77 5.47 2.73 4.15
N ALA A 78 6.37 2.40 3.21
CA ALA A 78 7.50 3.26 2.85
C ALA A 78 7.08 4.58 2.17
N LEU A 79 5.83 4.68 1.71
CA LEU A 79 5.28 5.87 1.07
C LEU A 79 4.60 6.82 2.08
N TYR A 80 4.81 6.60 3.37
CA TYR A 80 4.30 7.40 4.48
C TYR A 80 5.47 7.99 5.30
N GLY A 81 6.48 8.53 4.62
CA GLY A 81 7.59 9.22 5.28
C GLY A 81 7.13 10.50 5.99
N ALA A 82 7.92 10.95 6.96
CA ALA A 82 7.65 12.17 7.70
C ALA A 82 7.43 13.37 6.75
N GLY A 83 6.40 14.17 6.99
CA GLY A 83 6.02 15.32 6.16
C GLY A 83 5.11 14.99 4.98
N THR A 84 4.77 13.72 4.71
CA THR A 84 3.84 13.36 3.61
C THR A 84 2.36 13.60 3.94
N ASP A 85 2.06 14.17 5.10
CA ASP A 85 0.77 14.78 5.47
C ASP A 85 0.59 16.18 4.87
N LYS A 86 1.65 16.72 4.26
CA LYS A 86 1.69 18.03 3.58
C LYS A 86 2.24 17.85 2.17
N GLY A 87 1.89 18.76 1.28
CA GLY A 87 2.40 18.74 -0.09
C GLY A 87 1.44 18.12 -1.10
N THR A 88 1.92 17.98 -2.32
CA THR A 88 1.10 17.63 -3.48
C THR A 88 1.79 16.57 -4.33
N GLY A 89 1.07 15.46 -4.60
CA GLY A 89 1.43 14.48 -5.62
C GLY A 89 0.72 14.83 -6.94
N PHE A 90 -0.20 13.97 -7.41
CA PHE A 90 -1.13 14.35 -8.49
C PHE A 90 -2.21 15.34 -7.99
N ARG A 91 -2.46 15.35 -6.71
CA ARG A 91 -3.38 16.26 -5.99
C ARG A 91 -2.84 16.47 -4.58
N PRO A 92 -3.31 17.50 -3.84
CA PRO A 92 -2.94 17.68 -2.45
C PRO A 92 -3.15 16.40 -1.64
N THR A 93 -2.25 16.14 -0.70
CA THR A 93 -2.41 15.01 0.21
C THR A 93 -3.64 15.21 1.10
N GLN A 94 -4.33 14.13 1.39
CA GLN A 94 -5.44 14.10 2.35
C GLN A 94 -5.05 13.32 3.62
N LEU A 95 -3.76 13.04 3.81
CA LEU A 95 -3.30 12.39 5.02
C LEU A 95 -3.37 13.35 6.19
N LYS A 96 -3.99 12.93 7.29
CA LYS A 96 -4.05 13.73 8.52
C LYS A 96 -2.72 13.64 9.29
N PRO A 97 -2.29 14.72 9.99
CA PRO A 97 -1.11 14.69 10.86
C PRO A 97 -1.16 13.61 11.93
N GLU A 98 -2.36 13.27 12.42
CA GLU A 98 -2.58 12.23 13.43
C GLU A 98 -2.04 10.85 13.01
N PHE A 99 -1.81 10.62 11.72
CA PHE A 99 -1.16 9.40 11.25
C PHE A 99 0.24 9.22 11.86
N PHE A 100 0.98 10.31 12.02
CA PHE A 100 2.31 10.31 12.61
C PHE A 100 2.31 10.42 14.13
N GLU A 101 1.23 10.94 14.71
CA GLU A 101 1.03 11.03 16.14
C GLU A 101 0.60 9.68 16.76
N LYS A 102 -0.02 8.80 15.94
CA LYS A 102 -0.55 7.50 16.37
C LYS A 102 0.04 6.34 15.55
N PRO A 103 1.37 6.17 15.57
CA PRO A 103 2.05 5.21 14.67
C PRO A 103 1.61 3.74 14.88
N GLU A 104 1.32 3.34 16.11
CA GLU A 104 0.89 1.97 16.39
C GLU A 104 -0.52 1.70 15.86
N GLU A 105 -1.42 2.67 15.94
CA GLU A 105 -2.76 2.56 15.34
C GLU A 105 -2.68 2.53 13.81
N ALA A 106 -1.89 3.41 13.22
CA ALA A 106 -1.65 3.43 11.77
C ALA A 106 -1.09 2.10 11.27
N LYS A 107 -0.09 1.55 11.96
CA LYS A 107 0.50 0.24 11.68
C LYS A 107 -0.54 -0.88 11.78
N LYS A 108 -1.32 -0.92 12.85
CA LYS A 108 -2.38 -1.91 13.04
C LYS A 108 -3.39 -1.91 11.89
N LEU A 109 -3.85 -0.72 11.47
CA LEU A 109 -4.80 -0.59 10.35
C LEU A 109 -4.17 -0.98 9.01
N GLY A 110 -2.89 -0.66 8.79
CA GLY A 110 -2.14 -1.09 7.61
C GLY A 110 -1.99 -2.60 7.53
N LEU A 111 -1.68 -3.27 8.65
CA LEU A 111 -1.58 -4.73 8.71
C LEU A 111 -2.94 -5.38 8.47
N ALA A 112 -4.02 -4.87 9.06
CA ALA A 112 -5.37 -5.39 8.83
C ALA A 112 -5.80 -5.30 7.36
N PHE A 113 -5.44 -4.22 6.67
CA PHE A 113 -5.65 -4.10 5.23
C PHE A 113 -4.86 -5.16 4.45
N ASN A 114 -3.57 -5.34 4.79
CA ASN A 114 -2.71 -6.33 4.14
C ASN A 114 -3.27 -7.76 4.30
N GLU A 115 -3.64 -8.14 5.52
CA GLU A 115 -4.24 -9.43 5.81
C GLU A 115 -5.55 -9.64 5.04
N ALA A 116 -6.46 -8.66 5.05
CA ALA A 116 -7.74 -8.76 4.35
C ALA A 116 -7.57 -8.85 2.82
N ALA A 117 -6.57 -8.17 2.25
CA ALA A 117 -6.25 -8.22 0.82
C ALA A 117 -5.71 -9.59 0.41
N ASN A 118 -4.79 -10.16 1.20
CA ASN A 118 -4.25 -11.50 0.95
C ASN A 118 -5.34 -12.57 1.09
N GLU A 119 -6.19 -12.46 2.10
CA GLU A 119 -7.30 -13.38 2.28
C GLU A 119 -8.32 -13.27 1.14
N LEU A 120 -8.59 -12.06 0.63
CA LEU A 120 -9.45 -11.90 -0.55
C LEU A 120 -8.86 -12.59 -1.79
N ALA A 121 -7.55 -12.46 -2.01
CA ALA A 121 -6.87 -13.15 -3.11
C ALA A 121 -6.98 -14.68 -2.97
N ARG A 122 -6.83 -15.21 -1.75
CA ARG A 122 -6.98 -16.63 -1.46
C ARG A 122 -8.42 -17.13 -1.69
N VAL A 123 -9.41 -16.41 -1.15
CA VAL A 123 -10.83 -16.77 -1.28
C VAL A 123 -11.28 -16.68 -2.73
N ALA A 124 -10.78 -15.71 -3.51
CA ALA A 124 -11.13 -15.57 -4.92
C ALA A 124 -10.79 -16.82 -5.76
N GLN A 125 -9.74 -17.57 -5.39
CA GLN A 125 -9.36 -18.81 -6.09
C GLN A 125 -10.46 -19.87 -6.05
N THR A 126 -11.28 -19.89 -5.02
CA THR A 126 -12.39 -20.86 -4.90
C THR A 126 -13.44 -20.66 -5.99
N GLY A 127 -13.67 -19.41 -6.43
CA GLY A 127 -14.78 -19.04 -7.31
C GLY A 127 -16.13 -19.03 -6.60
N ASP A 128 -16.17 -19.22 -5.29
CA ASP A 128 -17.38 -19.09 -4.48
C ASP A 128 -17.71 -17.59 -4.32
N ARG A 129 -18.69 -17.14 -5.08
CA ARG A 129 -19.11 -15.73 -5.13
C ARG A 129 -19.54 -15.19 -3.78
N ASP A 130 -20.24 -15.97 -2.96
CA ASP A 130 -20.77 -15.51 -1.69
C ASP A 130 -19.66 -15.43 -0.62
N ALA A 131 -18.72 -16.37 -0.64
CA ALA A 131 -17.49 -16.28 0.16
C ALA A 131 -16.64 -15.07 -0.24
N ILE A 132 -16.50 -14.80 -1.54
CA ILE A 132 -15.77 -13.64 -2.07
C ILE A 132 -16.47 -12.35 -1.64
N LYS A 133 -17.80 -12.25 -1.76
CA LYS A 133 -18.60 -11.10 -1.32
C LYS A 133 -18.39 -10.82 0.17
N THR A 134 -18.42 -11.86 0.99
CA THR A 134 -18.20 -11.75 2.43
C THR A 134 -16.79 -11.20 2.73
N GLN A 135 -15.76 -11.76 2.10
CA GLN A 135 -14.37 -11.32 2.32
C GLN A 135 -14.12 -9.91 1.74
N PHE A 136 -14.74 -9.57 0.61
CA PHE A 136 -14.72 -8.22 0.06
C PHE A 136 -15.32 -7.18 1.02
N GLY A 137 -16.37 -7.55 1.75
CA GLY A 137 -16.93 -6.73 2.83
C GLY A 137 -15.90 -6.42 3.91
N LYS A 138 -15.15 -7.44 4.38
CA LYS A 138 -14.08 -7.28 5.37
C LYS A 138 -12.96 -6.37 4.85
N LEU A 139 -12.51 -6.56 3.61
CA LEU A 139 -11.52 -5.67 3.00
C LEU A 139 -12.01 -4.23 2.97
N SER A 140 -13.26 -4.00 2.53
CA SER A 140 -13.85 -2.66 2.45
C SER A 140 -13.92 -1.96 3.82
N GLU A 141 -14.13 -2.72 4.88
CA GLU A 141 -14.14 -2.20 6.24
C GLU A 141 -12.75 -1.74 6.69
N THR A 142 -11.67 -2.41 6.31
CA THR A 142 -10.31 -1.96 6.61
C THR A 142 -10.01 -0.61 5.95
N CYS A 143 -10.45 -0.41 4.70
CA CYS A 143 -10.34 0.88 4.01
C CYS A 143 -11.08 1.99 4.76
N LYS A 144 -12.33 1.72 5.15
CA LYS A 144 -13.17 2.66 5.89
C LYS A 144 -12.55 3.05 7.23
N ASN A 145 -12.02 2.07 7.97
CA ASN A 145 -11.43 2.31 9.28
C ASN A 145 -10.18 3.20 9.19
N CYS A 146 -9.28 2.94 8.23
CA CYS A 146 -8.13 3.80 8.01
C CYS A 146 -8.55 5.22 7.56
N HIS A 147 -9.49 5.34 6.63
CA HIS A 147 -9.96 6.62 6.14
C HIS A 147 -10.64 7.45 7.24
N ASN A 148 -11.42 6.87 8.11
CA ASN A 148 -12.07 7.58 9.21
C ASN A 148 -11.05 8.19 10.17
N ASN A 149 -9.97 7.48 10.45
CA ASN A 149 -8.95 7.92 11.39
C ASN A 149 -7.96 8.91 10.76
N PHE A 150 -7.48 8.61 9.54
CA PHE A 150 -6.28 9.23 9.00
C PHE A 150 -6.45 9.93 7.65
N ARG A 151 -7.66 9.98 7.07
CA ARG A 151 -7.93 10.72 5.85
C ARG A 151 -8.84 11.91 6.12
N GLN A 152 -8.46 13.10 5.59
CA GLN A 152 -9.32 14.27 5.57
C GLN A 152 -10.53 13.98 4.67
N ARG A 153 -11.68 14.47 5.09
CA ARG A 153 -12.90 14.46 4.26
C ARG A 153 -12.92 15.73 3.44
N ASP A 154 -13.34 15.63 2.19
CA ASP A 154 -13.60 16.76 1.31
C ASP A 154 -14.81 17.53 1.83
#